data_3eaddfb0911bc892b573675d0cc18a4b
#
_entry.id   3eaddfb0911bc892b573675d0cc18a4b
#
_cell.length_a   1.000
_cell.length_b   1.000
_cell.length_c   1.000
_cell.angle_alpha   90.00
_cell.angle_beta   90.00
_cell.angle_gamma   90.00
#
_symmetry.space_group_name_H-M   'P 1'
#
loop_
_entity.id
_entity.type
_entity.pdbx_description
1 polymer ?
#
loop_
_entity_poly.entity_id
_entity_poly.type
_entity_poly.pdbx_seq_one_letter_code
_entity_poly.pdbx_strand_id
1 'polypeptide(L)'
;MRKTEQLLKRIDELQKETGIPRTIFAACPNSPTVIRASLQAAKRNNAPLYFAATLNQVDCDGGYTGMTQEAFCRMVRFETERINFTGPVIIAIDHGGPWLKDKQRTEKWSTEDAMNGVKKSFEAAVLAGYDLIHVDPTVDINVPKGEIIDINLVVKRTVELISHIEKFRKEKGLPAISYEVGTEEVHGGLADETTFDTFICGLKKGLIGVGLEDVWPCFIVGKVGTDLDITIFDTEVASRLTSKVRPLGSYIKGHYTDDVANPEE
;
A
#
# COMPACT_ATOMS: atom_id res chain seq x y z
N MET A 1 17.95 0.55 -7.94
CA MET A 1 16.55 0.97 -8.19
C MET A 1 15.66 -0.17 -7.73
N ARG A 2 14.61 0.11 -6.96
CA ARG A 2 13.69 -0.88 -6.41
C ARG A 2 12.81 -1.46 -7.52
N LYS A 3 12.36 -2.71 -7.38
CA LYS A 3 11.61 -3.43 -8.43
C LYS A 3 10.32 -2.70 -8.85
N THR A 4 9.56 -2.18 -7.89
CA THR A 4 8.34 -1.42 -8.18
C THR A 4 8.64 -0.15 -8.98
N GLU A 5 9.69 0.59 -8.61
CA GLU A 5 10.10 1.80 -9.32
C GLU A 5 10.61 1.52 -10.74
N GLN A 6 11.28 0.36 -10.95
CA GLN A 6 11.67 -0.07 -12.31
C GLN A 6 10.45 -0.33 -13.18
N LEU A 7 9.43 -1.00 -12.61
CA LEU A 7 8.18 -1.25 -13.32
C LEU A 7 7.46 0.05 -13.68
N LEU A 8 7.33 0.97 -12.73
CA LEU A 8 6.69 2.28 -12.95
C LEU A 8 7.41 3.09 -14.03
N LYS A 9 8.73 3.12 -13.98
CA LYS A 9 9.54 3.78 -15.01
C LYS A 9 9.29 3.17 -16.39
N ARG A 10 9.23 1.84 -16.50
CA ARG A 10 8.95 1.18 -17.79
C ARG A 10 7.54 1.47 -18.30
N ILE A 11 6.57 1.59 -17.42
CA ILE A 11 5.20 1.99 -17.76
C ILE A 11 5.18 3.40 -18.35
N ASP A 12 5.87 4.35 -17.70
CA ASP A 12 6.00 5.72 -18.21
C ASP A 12 6.67 5.78 -19.60
N GLU A 13 7.73 4.99 -19.80
CA GLU A 13 8.41 4.89 -21.09
C GLU A 13 7.46 4.37 -22.16
N LEU A 14 6.76 3.26 -21.89
CA LEU A 14 5.79 2.68 -22.81
C LEU A 14 4.62 3.64 -23.12
N GLN A 15 4.14 4.38 -22.13
CA GLN A 15 3.10 5.38 -22.35
C GLN A 15 3.59 6.49 -23.28
N LYS A 16 4.84 6.96 -23.11
CA LYS A 16 5.46 7.97 -23.99
C LYS A 16 5.68 7.43 -25.40
N GLU A 17 6.14 6.18 -25.52
CA GLU A 17 6.41 5.52 -26.81
C GLU A 17 5.12 5.29 -27.62
N THR A 18 4.03 4.93 -26.95
CA THR A 18 2.79 4.47 -27.62
C THR A 18 1.67 5.50 -27.61
N GLY A 19 1.75 6.54 -26.78
CA GLY A 19 0.64 7.47 -26.53
C GLY A 19 -0.55 6.85 -25.77
N ILE A 20 -0.45 5.59 -25.33
CA ILE A 20 -1.54 4.87 -24.68
C ILE A 20 -1.38 4.96 -23.15
N PRO A 21 -2.35 5.55 -22.42
CA PRO A 21 -2.35 5.56 -20.95
C PRO A 21 -2.30 4.13 -20.39
N ARG A 22 -1.52 3.94 -19.34
CA ARG A 22 -1.35 2.63 -18.71
C ARG A 22 -1.50 2.75 -17.20
N THR A 23 -2.07 1.72 -16.61
CA THR A 23 -2.20 1.57 -15.15
C THR A 23 -1.73 0.19 -14.73
N ILE A 24 -1.52 0.01 -13.43
CA ILE A 24 -1.28 -1.31 -12.83
C ILE A 24 -2.54 -1.71 -12.09
N PHE A 25 -3.01 -2.91 -12.36
CA PHE A 25 -4.09 -3.51 -11.60
C PHE A 25 -3.52 -4.21 -10.35
N ALA A 26 -4.04 -3.84 -9.18
CA ALA A 26 -3.74 -4.49 -7.92
C ALA A 26 -4.86 -5.47 -7.55
N ALA A 27 -4.48 -6.70 -7.22
CA ALA A 27 -5.40 -7.74 -6.78
C ALA A 27 -5.22 -8.04 -5.29
N CYS A 28 -6.30 -8.09 -4.53
CA CYS A 28 -6.28 -8.54 -3.15
C CYS A 28 -6.26 -10.07 -3.10
N PRO A 29 -5.23 -10.70 -2.51
CA PRO A 29 -5.04 -12.16 -2.54
C PRO A 29 -5.84 -12.86 -1.43
N ASN A 30 -7.17 -12.75 -1.46
CA ASN A 30 -8.04 -13.27 -0.41
C ASN A 30 -8.19 -14.81 -0.42
N SER A 31 -7.68 -15.49 -1.43
CA SER A 31 -7.67 -16.95 -1.50
C SER A 31 -6.64 -17.48 -2.51
N PRO A 32 -6.22 -18.75 -2.39
CA PRO A 32 -5.38 -19.41 -3.40
C PRO A 32 -5.97 -19.37 -4.82
N THR A 33 -7.29 -19.42 -4.92
CA THR A 33 -7.98 -19.38 -6.22
C THR A 33 -7.83 -18.00 -6.88
N VAL A 34 -7.97 -16.92 -6.10
CA VAL A 34 -7.76 -15.55 -6.61
C VAL A 34 -6.30 -15.34 -7.03
N ILE A 35 -5.34 -15.83 -6.26
CA ILE A 35 -3.91 -15.76 -6.63
C ILE A 35 -3.69 -16.42 -8.01
N ARG A 36 -4.19 -17.64 -8.21
CA ARG A 36 -4.09 -18.36 -9.49
C ARG A 36 -4.78 -17.64 -10.64
N ALA A 37 -6.01 -17.18 -10.42
CA ALA A 37 -6.80 -16.49 -11.43
C ALA A 37 -6.11 -15.17 -11.87
N SER A 38 -5.59 -14.40 -10.91
CA SER A 38 -4.87 -13.15 -11.18
C SER A 38 -3.61 -13.38 -12.00
N LEU A 39 -2.80 -14.39 -11.62
CA LEU A 39 -1.59 -14.76 -12.38
C LEU A 39 -1.92 -15.24 -13.80
N GLN A 40 -2.98 -16.03 -13.97
CA GLN A 40 -3.42 -16.45 -15.30
C GLN A 40 -3.92 -15.28 -16.14
N ALA A 41 -4.65 -14.34 -15.54
CA ALA A 41 -5.13 -13.14 -16.22
C ALA A 41 -3.96 -12.26 -16.67
N ALA A 42 -2.99 -12.03 -15.78
CA ALA A 42 -1.77 -11.29 -16.09
C ALA A 42 -0.98 -11.94 -17.24
N LYS A 43 -0.83 -13.27 -17.21
CA LYS A 43 -0.16 -14.03 -18.27
C LYS A 43 -0.89 -13.88 -19.61
N ARG A 44 -2.22 -14.06 -19.64
CA ARG A 44 -3.00 -13.94 -20.89
C ARG A 44 -2.91 -12.57 -21.53
N ASN A 45 -2.80 -11.53 -20.71
CA ASN A 45 -2.76 -10.14 -21.17
C ASN A 45 -1.34 -9.58 -21.30
N ASN A 46 -0.30 -10.39 -21.06
CA ASN A 46 1.09 -9.95 -21.01
C ASN A 46 1.27 -8.67 -20.16
N ALA A 47 0.62 -8.66 -19.00
CA ALA A 47 0.56 -7.52 -18.09
C ALA A 47 1.32 -7.79 -16.80
N PRO A 48 1.86 -6.76 -16.13
CA PRO A 48 2.35 -6.91 -14.77
C PRO A 48 1.20 -7.24 -13.82
N LEU A 49 1.53 -7.84 -12.68
CA LEU A 49 0.57 -8.10 -11.61
C LEU A 49 1.09 -7.50 -10.30
N TYR A 50 0.19 -6.88 -9.56
CA TYR A 50 0.44 -6.36 -8.23
C TYR A 50 -0.50 -7.06 -7.25
N PHE A 51 0.05 -7.71 -6.22
CA PHE A 51 -0.73 -8.23 -5.11
C PHE A 51 -0.66 -7.26 -3.92
N ALA A 52 -1.83 -6.81 -3.47
CA ALA A 52 -1.99 -5.94 -2.31
C ALA A 52 -2.67 -6.73 -1.18
N ALA A 53 -1.90 -7.18 -0.20
CA ALA A 53 -2.37 -8.01 0.90
C ALA A 53 -2.50 -7.19 2.18
N THR A 54 -3.71 -7.06 2.73
CA THR A 54 -3.90 -6.41 4.04
C THR A 54 -3.39 -7.31 5.17
N LEU A 55 -3.12 -6.72 6.35
CA LEU A 55 -2.71 -7.48 7.54
C LEU A 55 -3.82 -8.41 8.07
N ASN A 56 -5.09 -8.17 7.70
CA ASN A 56 -6.17 -9.11 7.99
C ASN A 56 -6.13 -10.33 7.06
N GLN A 57 -5.64 -10.17 5.84
CA GLN A 57 -5.54 -11.25 4.84
C GLN A 57 -4.33 -12.14 5.10
N VAL A 58 -3.15 -11.54 5.20
CA VAL A 58 -1.86 -12.23 5.32
C VAL A 58 -1.04 -11.55 6.39
N ASP A 59 -0.69 -12.28 7.46
CA ASP A 59 0.14 -11.74 8.53
C ASP A 59 0.86 -12.85 9.30
N CYS A 60 1.69 -12.49 10.29
CA CYS A 60 2.45 -13.40 11.14
C CYS A 60 1.59 -14.50 11.80
N ASP A 61 0.33 -14.22 12.07
CA ASP A 61 -0.65 -15.18 12.61
C ASP A 61 -1.47 -15.93 11.54
N GLY A 62 -1.17 -15.69 10.26
CA GLY A 62 -1.84 -16.31 9.11
C GLY A 62 -3.00 -15.48 8.55
N GLY A 63 -3.47 -14.45 9.25
CA GLY A 63 -4.66 -13.71 8.83
C GLY A 63 -5.87 -14.63 8.58
N TYR A 64 -6.90 -14.14 7.87
CA TYR A 64 -8.06 -14.98 7.54
C TYR A 64 -7.79 -15.96 6.38
N THR A 65 -6.72 -15.78 5.62
CA THR A 65 -6.34 -16.71 4.53
C THR A 65 -5.57 -17.91 5.05
N GLY A 66 -5.10 -17.91 6.29
CA GLY A 66 -4.21 -18.91 6.86
C GLY A 66 -2.76 -18.79 6.36
N MET A 67 -2.39 -17.70 5.67
CA MET A 67 -1.05 -17.51 5.12
C MET A 67 -0.24 -16.48 5.91
N THR A 68 0.96 -16.87 6.34
CA THR A 68 1.99 -15.91 6.74
C THR A 68 2.58 -15.22 5.52
N GLN A 69 3.31 -14.10 5.71
CA GLN A 69 4.00 -13.41 4.61
C GLN A 69 4.91 -14.35 3.82
N GLU A 70 5.64 -15.22 4.51
CA GLU A 70 6.51 -16.22 3.85
C GLU A 70 5.70 -17.24 3.05
N ALA A 71 4.63 -17.78 3.63
CA ALA A 71 3.76 -18.75 2.95
C ALA A 71 3.12 -18.14 1.69
N PHE A 72 2.67 -16.89 1.79
CA PHE A 72 2.11 -16.16 0.67
C PHE A 72 3.13 -15.95 -0.46
N CYS A 73 4.33 -15.42 -0.15
CA CYS A 73 5.38 -15.26 -1.15
C CYS A 73 5.77 -16.57 -1.81
N ARG A 74 5.89 -17.64 -1.02
CA ARG A 74 6.19 -18.98 -1.53
C ARG A 74 5.10 -19.49 -2.47
N MET A 75 3.83 -19.26 -2.13
CA MET A 75 2.70 -19.63 -2.98
C MET A 75 2.69 -18.84 -4.29
N VAL A 76 2.87 -17.54 -4.24
CA VAL A 76 2.92 -16.69 -5.45
C VAL A 76 4.05 -17.16 -6.37
N ARG A 77 5.26 -17.42 -5.85
CA ARG A 77 6.39 -17.91 -6.64
C ARG A 77 6.09 -19.27 -7.27
N PHE A 78 5.58 -20.21 -6.49
CA PHE A 78 5.21 -21.55 -6.98
C PHE A 78 4.19 -21.47 -8.12
N GLU A 79 3.11 -20.70 -7.95
CA GLU A 79 2.08 -20.57 -8.98
C GLU A 79 2.58 -19.81 -10.23
N THR A 80 3.46 -18.85 -10.06
CA THR A 80 4.12 -18.13 -11.17
C THR A 80 4.97 -19.07 -12.01
N GLU A 81 5.80 -19.89 -11.36
CA GLU A 81 6.62 -20.92 -12.02
C GLU A 81 5.75 -22.00 -12.70
N ARG A 82 4.72 -22.48 -12.00
CA ARG A 82 3.82 -23.53 -12.50
C ARG A 82 3.14 -23.18 -13.82
N ILE A 83 2.83 -21.88 -14.02
CA ILE A 83 2.21 -21.42 -15.27
C ILE A 83 3.23 -20.83 -16.26
N ASN A 84 4.53 -20.85 -15.96
CA ASN A 84 5.57 -20.18 -16.75
C ASN A 84 5.23 -18.70 -17.04
N PHE A 85 4.85 -17.96 -16.00
CA PHE A 85 4.64 -16.51 -16.12
C PHE A 85 5.96 -15.79 -15.84
N THR A 86 6.45 -15.03 -16.83
CA THR A 86 7.74 -14.31 -16.77
C THR A 86 7.55 -12.80 -16.60
N GLY A 87 6.30 -12.33 -16.55
CA GLY A 87 5.99 -10.92 -16.31
C GLY A 87 6.30 -10.48 -14.89
N PRO A 88 6.40 -9.17 -14.65
CA PRO A 88 6.63 -8.63 -13.30
C PRO A 88 5.46 -8.95 -12.36
N VAL A 89 5.79 -9.47 -11.17
CA VAL A 89 4.85 -9.62 -10.06
C VAL A 89 5.37 -8.81 -8.89
N ILE A 90 4.59 -7.86 -8.41
CA ILE A 90 4.85 -7.06 -7.21
C ILE A 90 4.04 -7.65 -6.06
N ILE A 91 4.68 -7.87 -4.92
CA ILE A 91 4.02 -8.32 -3.68
C ILE A 91 4.12 -7.20 -2.66
N ALA A 92 2.97 -6.76 -2.16
CA ALA A 92 2.87 -5.62 -1.27
C ALA A 92 2.00 -5.89 -0.05
N ILE A 93 2.32 -5.21 1.06
CA ILE A 93 1.35 -4.96 2.12
C ILE A 93 0.43 -3.83 1.64
N ASP A 94 -0.87 -4.03 1.86
CA ASP A 94 -1.91 -3.01 1.71
C ASP A 94 -2.41 -2.60 3.10
N HIS A 95 -2.62 -1.30 3.33
CA HIS A 95 -3.07 -0.76 4.61
C HIS A 95 -2.29 -1.28 5.84
N GLY A 96 -0.99 -1.03 5.89
CA GLY A 96 -0.15 -1.39 7.03
C GLY A 96 -0.08 -0.28 8.07
N GLY A 97 -0.89 -0.36 9.11
CA GLY A 97 -0.92 0.64 10.17
C GLY A 97 -1.51 0.12 11.48
N PRO A 98 -1.32 0.85 12.60
CA PRO A 98 -1.91 0.48 13.87
C PRO A 98 -3.43 0.46 13.78
N TRP A 99 -4.05 -0.54 14.40
CA TRP A 99 -5.49 -0.81 14.44
C TRP A 99 -6.18 -1.06 13.08
N LEU A 100 -5.45 -1.13 11.98
CA LEU A 100 -5.98 -1.63 10.71
C LEU A 100 -6.18 -3.14 10.72
N LYS A 101 -5.49 -3.85 11.60
CA LYS A 101 -5.79 -5.25 11.89
C LYS A 101 -6.95 -5.34 12.88
N ASP A 102 -8.01 -6.09 12.53
CA ASP A 102 -9.24 -6.21 13.33
C ASP A 102 -8.98 -6.66 14.76
N LYS A 103 -8.03 -7.59 14.94
CA LYS A 103 -7.60 -8.05 16.26
C LYS A 103 -7.15 -6.90 17.16
N GLN A 104 -6.36 -5.97 16.65
CA GLN A 104 -5.88 -4.83 17.45
C GLN A 104 -7.02 -3.91 17.89
N ARG A 105 -8.06 -3.75 17.03
CA ARG A 105 -9.25 -2.96 17.35
C ARG A 105 -10.14 -3.65 18.36
N THR A 106 -10.45 -4.92 18.15
CA THR A 106 -11.37 -5.70 19.01
C THR A 106 -10.79 -5.92 20.40
N GLU A 107 -9.50 -6.18 20.50
CA GLU A 107 -8.78 -6.36 21.76
C GLU A 107 -8.32 -5.02 22.37
N LYS A 108 -8.60 -3.89 21.72
CA LYS A 108 -8.26 -2.52 22.15
C LYS A 108 -6.79 -2.38 22.56
N TRP A 109 -5.90 -2.79 21.67
CA TRP A 109 -4.47 -2.70 21.93
C TRP A 109 -4.04 -1.25 22.20
N SER A 110 -3.08 -1.07 23.10
CA SER A 110 -2.45 0.23 23.32
C SER A 110 -1.77 0.74 22.04
N THR A 111 -1.54 2.05 21.95
CA THR A 111 -0.80 2.64 20.81
C THR A 111 0.56 1.98 20.63
N GLU A 112 1.27 1.73 21.72
CA GLU A 112 2.58 1.08 21.70
C GLU A 112 2.49 -0.36 21.16
N ASP A 113 1.56 -1.14 21.67
CA ASP A 113 1.36 -2.53 21.24
C ASP A 113 0.93 -2.61 19.76
N ALA A 114 0.00 -1.73 19.33
CA ALA A 114 -0.47 -1.68 17.96
C ALA A 114 0.67 -1.31 17.00
N MET A 115 1.46 -0.28 17.33
CA MET A 115 2.64 0.10 16.53
C MET A 115 3.70 -1.01 16.49
N ASN A 116 3.98 -1.67 17.63
CA ASN A 116 4.91 -2.78 17.68
C ASN A 116 4.41 -4.00 16.90
N GLY A 117 3.09 -4.25 16.91
CA GLY A 117 2.46 -5.28 16.06
C GLY A 117 2.71 -5.03 14.58
N VAL A 118 2.48 -3.80 14.11
CA VAL A 118 2.73 -3.40 12.72
C VAL A 118 4.21 -3.54 12.35
N LYS A 119 5.12 -3.09 13.21
CA LYS A 119 6.57 -3.24 13.00
C LYS A 119 6.96 -4.71 12.76
N LYS A 120 6.44 -5.64 13.57
CA LYS A 120 6.68 -7.08 13.40
C LYS A 120 6.12 -7.60 12.07
N SER A 121 4.92 -7.17 11.67
CA SER A 121 4.33 -7.55 10.38
C SER A 121 5.18 -7.05 9.20
N PHE A 122 5.70 -5.83 9.28
CA PHE A 122 6.59 -5.26 8.28
C PHE A 122 7.94 -5.98 8.20
N GLU A 123 8.55 -6.31 9.34
CA GLU A 123 9.77 -7.11 9.41
C GLU A 123 9.58 -8.47 8.72
N ALA A 124 8.47 -9.15 9.02
CA ALA A 124 8.15 -10.43 8.40
C ALA A 124 7.96 -10.31 6.87
N ALA A 125 7.32 -9.24 6.40
CA ALA A 125 7.15 -8.98 4.98
C ALA A 125 8.49 -8.75 4.27
N VAL A 126 9.37 -7.94 4.84
CA VAL A 126 10.70 -7.68 4.27
C VAL A 126 11.54 -8.95 4.23
N LEU A 127 11.51 -9.76 5.30
CA LEU A 127 12.18 -11.07 5.35
C LEU A 127 11.63 -12.05 4.30
N ALA A 128 10.32 -12.04 4.06
CA ALA A 128 9.67 -12.88 3.06
C ALA A 128 9.98 -12.44 1.61
N GLY A 129 10.49 -11.22 1.43
CA GLY A 129 10.84 -10.65 0.14
C GLY A 129 9.68 -9.95 -0.55
N TYR A 130 8.87 -9.22 0.20
CA TYR A 130 7.92 -8.25 -0.33
C TYR A 130 8.64 -7.14 -1.08
N ASP A 131 7.99 -6.59 -2.10
CA ASP A 131 8.53 -5.56 -2.96
C ASP A 131 8.13 -4.15 -2.48
N LEU A 132 7.01 -4.04 -1.72
CA LEU A 132 6.45 -2.77 -1.29
C LEU A 132 5.70 -2.91 0.03
N ILE A 133 5.72 -1.84 0.82
CA ILE A 133 4.92 -1.69 2.04
C ILE A 133 4.10 -0.40 1.95
N HIS A 134 2.77 -0.54 2.07
CA HIS A 134 1.88 0.59 2.29
C HIS A 134 1.85 0.92 3.78
N VAL A 135 2.34 2.09 4.13
CA VAL A 135 2.36 2.61 5.51
C VAL A 135 1.18 3.55 5.70
N ASP A 136 0.20 3.10 6.48
CA ASP A 136 -1.10 3.76 6.65
C ASP A 136 -1.49 3.85 8.14
N PRO A 137 -0.93 4.78 8.91
CA PRO A 137 -1.27 4.96 10.33
C PRO A 137 -2.43 5.95 10.54
N THR A 138 -3.46 5.89 9.70
CA THR A 138 -4.59 6.82 9.70
C THR A 138 -5.72 6.44 10.66
N VAL A 139 -5.73 5.21 11.18
CA VAL A 139 -6.70 4.77 12.18
C VAL A 139 -6.16 4.97 13.59
N ASP A 140 -6.99 5.52 14.48
CA ASP A 140 -6.69 5.61 15.91
C ASP A 140 -7.97 5.43 16.72
N ILE A 141 -8.04 4.34 17.50
CA ILE A 141 -9.21 4.01 18.34
C ILE A 141 -9.38 4.94 19.55
N ASN A 142 -8.37 5.77 19.84
CA ASN A 142 -8.41 6.73 20.92
C ASN A 142 -8.98 8.09 20.45
N VAL A 143 -9.15 8.29 19.14
CA VAL A 143 -9.84 9.46 18.59
C VAL A 143 -11.35 9.24 18.72
N PRO A 144 -12.10 10.18 19.33
CA PRO A 144 -13.54 10.06 19.47
C PRO A 144 -14.24 9.87 18.12
N LYS A 145 -15.32 9.08 18.12
CA LYS A 145 -16.10 8.83 16.89
C LYS A 145 -16.59 10.14 16.28
N GLY A 146 -16.25 10.37 15.01
CA GLY A 146 -16.61 11.57 14.26
C GLY A 146 -15.58 12.69 14.35
N GLU A 147 -14.53 12.53 15.13
CA GLU A 147 -13.36 13.39 15.11
C GLU A 147 -12.30 12.87 14.13
N ILE A 148 -11.43 13.79 13.70
CA ILE A 148 -10.40 13.51 12.70
C ILE A 148 -9.06 13.38 13.42
N ILE A 149 -8.30 12.34 13.06
CA ILE A 149 -6.93 12.18 13.55
C ILE A 149 -6.06 13.37 13.11
N ASP A 150 -5.19 13.87 14.01
CA ASP A 150 -4.24 14.92 13.67
C ASP A 150 -3.27 14.42 12.57
N ILE A 151 -3.24 15.13 11.46
CA ILE A 151 -2.38 14.80 10.31
C ILE A 151 -0.90 14.80 10.68
N ASN A 152 -0.47 15.61 11.65
CA ASN A 152 0.91 15.60 12.12
C ASN A 152 1.24 14.32 12.89
N LEU A 153 0.26 13.73 13.58
CA LEU A 153 0.41 12.43 14.21
C LEU A 153 0.55 11.32 13.16
N VAL A 154 -0.24 11.38 12.09
CA VAL A 154 -0.13 10.46 10.95
C VAL A 154 1.27 10.56 10.34
N VAL A 155 1.75 11.78 10.04
CA VAL A 155 3.12 12.02 9.54
C VAL A 155 4.16 11.40 10.48
N LYS A 156 4.06 11.67 11.78
CA LYS A 156 5.02 11.16 12.78
C LYS A 156 5.08 9.64 12.76
N ARG A 157 3.93 8.98 12.78
CA ARG A 157 3.83 7.51 12.75
C ARG A 157 4.35 6.93 11.43
N THR A 158 4.05 7.58 10.30
CA THR A 158 4.56 7.18 8.99
C THR A 158 6.09 7.21 8.96
N VAL A 159 6.69 8.30 9.40
CA VAL A 159 8.16 8.44 9.48
C VAL A 159 8.76 7.40 10.43
N GLU A 160 8.13 7.15 11.58
CA GLU A 160 8.59 6.15 12.54
C GLU A 160 8.59 4.73 11.93
N LEU A 161 7.51 4.34 11.26
CA LEU A 161 7.38 3.00 10.65
C LEU A 161 8.37 2.82 9.50
N ILE A 162 8.52 3.80 8.61
CA ILE A 162 9.52 3.78 7.52
C ILE A 162 10.93 3.69 8.10
N SER A 163 11.24 4.50 9.11
CA SER A 163 12.56 4.51 9.75
C SER A 163 12.90 3.17 10.38
N HIS A 164 11.91 2.55 11.04
CA HIS A 164 12.08 1.23 11.64
C HIS A 164 12.46 0.18 10.58
N ILE A 165 11.74 0.14 9.48
CA ILE A 165 11.98 -0.83 8.41
C ILE A 165 13.29 -0.58 7.69
N GLU A 166 13.62 0.67 7.41
CA GLU A 166 14.90 1.02 6.78
C GLU A 166 16.10 0.62 7.65
N LYS A 167 15.99 0.79 8.97
CA LYS A 167 17.00 0.33 9.93
C LYS A 167 17.07 -1.20 9.92
N PHE A 168 15.95 -1.88 10.12
CA PHE A 168 15.86 -3.34 10.18
C PHE A 168 16.45 -4.01 8.92
N ARG A 169 16.03 -3.57 7.71
CA ARG A 169 16.53 -4.17 6.48
C ARG A 169 18.04 -3.95 6.28
N LYS A 170 18.55 -2.76 6.64
CA LYS A 170 19.99 -2.47 6.56
C LYS A 170 20.81 -3.34 7.51
N GLU A 171 20.36 -3.51 8.75
CA GLU A 171 20.98 -4.40 9.74
C GLU A 171 20.98 -5.87 9.29
N LYS A 172 19.97 -6.30 8.56
CA LYS A 172 19.84 -7.66 8.03
C LYS A 172 20.49 -7.84 6.64
N GLY A 173 21.03 -6.79 6.03
CA GLY A 173 21.60 -6.85 4.67
C GLY A 173 20.54 -7.13 3.60
N LEU A 174 19.28 -6.76 3.84
CA LEU A 174 18.17 -7.00 2.91
C LEU A 174 18.10 -5.91 1.84
N PRO A 175 17.55 -6.22 0.64
CA PRO A 175 17.43 -5.25 -0.44
C PRO A 175 16.53 -4.07 -0.08
N ALA A 176 16.67 -2.97 -0.83
CA ALA A 176 15.80 -1.83 -0.69
C ALA A 176 14.36 -2.17 -1.09
N ILE A 177 13.40 -1.68 -0.33
CA ILE A 177 11.96 -1.88 -0.54
C ILE A 177 11.31 -0.55 -0.96
N SER A 178 10.23 -0.63 -1.73
CA SER A 178 9.41 0.54 -2.09
C SER A 178 8.36 0.82 -1.01
N TYR A 179 7.92 2.07 -0.96
CA TYR A 179 6.89 2.49 -0.02
C TYR A 179 5.69 3.09 -0.75
N GLU A 180 4.53 2.85 -0.18
CA GLU A 180 3.28 3.55 -0.42
C GLU A 180 2.86 4.21 0.88
N VAL A 181 2.25 5.38 0.81
CA VAL A 181 1.72 6.11 1.97
C VAL A 181 0.36 6.70 1.64
N GLY A 182 -0.46 6.96 2.65
CA GLY A 182 -1.78 7.52 2.42
C GLY A 182 -2.36 8.29 3.58
N THR A 183 -3.42 9.04 3.27
CA THR A 183 -4.23 9.82 4.21
C THR A 183 -5.71 9.46 4.06
N GLU A 184 -6.02 8.27 3.55
CA GLU A 184 -7.34 7.94 3.02
C GLU A 184 -8.44 7.91 4.08
N GLU A 185 -8.16 7.32 5.25
CA GLU A 185 -9.15 7.14 6.31
C GLU A 185 -9.43 8.42 7.12
N VAL A 186 -8.63 9.48 6.90
CA VAL A 186 -8.65 10.66 7.77
C VAL A 186 -9.99 11.38 7.73
N HIS A 187 -10.75 11.33 6.62
CA HIS A 187 -11.92 12.20 6.46
C HIS A 187 -13.19 11.54 5.90
N GLY A 188 -13.19 10.26 5.58
CA GLY A 188 -14.39 9.62 5.01
C GLY A 188 -14.93 10.27 3.72
N GLY A 189 -14.30 11.29 3.16
CA GLY A 189 -14.69 12.05 1.98
C GLY A 189 -13.57 12.19 0.95
N LEU A 190 -13.77 12.98 -0.11
CA LEU A 190 -12.72 13.34 -1.06
C LEU A 190 -11.53 13.98 -0.32
N ALA A 191 -10.31 13.73 -0.81
CA ALA A 191 -9.11 14.26 -0.17
C ALA A 191 -9.16 15.77 -0.04
N ASP A 192 -9.18 16.30 1.19
CA ASP A 192 -8.96 17.71 1.43
C ASP A 192 -7.53 18.07 1.04
N GLU A 193 -7.41 18.97 0.06
CA GLU A 193 -6.11 19.35 -0.51
C GLU A 193 -5.15 19.95 0.52
N THR A 194 -5.67 20.67 1.50
CA THR A 194 -4.85 21.29 2.55
C THR A 194 -4.22 20.21 3.45
N THR A 195 -5.01 19.24 3.85
CA THR A 195 -4.55 18.09 4.63
C THR A 195 -3.56 17.25 3.84
N PHE A 196 -3.83 17.01 2.56
CA PHE A 196 -2.94 16.30 1.67
C PHE A 196 -1.58 17.02 1.53
N ASP A 197 -1.58 18.33 1.27
CA ASP A 197 -0.35 19.12 1.16
C ASP A 197 0.43 19.16 2.49
N THR A 198 -0.29 19.25 3.61
CA THR A 198 0.32 19.20 4.95
C THR A 198 1.01 17.87 5.19
N PHE A 199 0.36 16.76 4.81
CA PHE A 199 0.94 15.43 4.91
C PHE A 199 2.22 15.30 4.06
N ILE A 200 2.16 15.67 2.78
CA ILE A 200 3.30 15.59 1.85
C ILE A 200 4.49 16.42 2.35
N CYS A 201 4.23 17.66 2.75
CA CYS A 201 5.28 18.54 3.28
C CYS A 201 5.86 18.02 4.59
N GLY A 202 5.00 17.55 5.48
CA GLY A 202 5.39 16.97 6.77
C GLY A 202 6.21 15.70 6.61
N LEU A 203 5.77 14.79 5.75
CA LEU A 203 6.49 13.55 5.44
C LEU A 203 7.88 13.82 4.88
N LYS A 204 7.99 14.74 3.91
CA LYS A 204 9.28 15.12 3.34
C LYS A 204 10.25 15.66 4.40
N LYS A 205 9.77 16.60 5.22
CA LYS A 205 10.58 17.15 6.33
C LYS A 205 10.96 16.07 7.34
N GLY A 206 10.03 15.19 7.69
CA GLY A 206 10.26 14.10 8.64
C GLY A 206 11.32 13.11 8.16
N LEU A 207 11.23 12.66 6.90
CA LEU A 207 12.21 11.74 6.31
C LEU A 207 13.61 12.37 6.23
N ILE A 208 13.72 13.64 5.80
CA ILE A 208 14.99 14.38 5.81
C ILE A 208 15.55 14.46 7.25
N GLY A 209 14.69 14.78 8.23
CA GLY A 209 15.07 14.92 9.63
C GLY A 209 15.65 13.65 10.28
N VAL A 210 15.37 12.48 9.71
CA VAL A 210 15.88 11.19 10.16
C VAL A 210 16.95 10.60 9.21
N GLY A 211 17.44 11.37 8.22
CA GLY A 211 18.47 10.93 7.28
C GLY A 211 17.98 9.90 6.26
N LEU A 212 16.72 9.99 5.86
CA LEU A 212 16.07 9.12 4.87
C LEU A 212 15.55 9.90 3.66
N GLU A 213 16.25 10.94 3.25
CA GLU A 213 15.92 11.79 2.11
C GLU A 213 15.81 11.02 0.79
N ASP A 214 16.56 9.92 0.64
CA ASP A 214 16.53 9.03 -0.53
C ASP A 214 15.38 7.98 -0.47
N VAL A 215 14.64 7.98 0.64
CA VAL A 215 13.51 7.06 0.86
C VAL A 215 12.22 7.82 0.66
N TRP A 216 11.80 7.97 -0.61
CA TRP A 216 10.55 8.61 -0.94
C TRP A 216 9.53 7.57 -1.45
N PRO A 217 8.24 7.64 -1.04
CA PRO A 217 7.24 6.68 -1.49
C PRO A 217 6.99 6.79 -3.00
N CYS A 218 6.92 5.65 -3.67
CA CYS A 218 6.59 5.60 -5.10
C CYS A 218 5.08 5.71 -5.36
N PHE A 219 4.25 5.38 -4.37
CA PHE A 219 2.82 5.61 -4.41
C PHE A 219 2.37 6.47 -3.24
N ILE A 220 1.41 7.33 -3.52
CA ILE A 220 0.66 8.09 -2.52
C ILE A 220 -0.82 7.84 -2.78
N VAL A 221 -1.51 7.33 -1.76
CA VAL A 221 -2.94 7.08 -1.86
C VAL A 221 -3.67 8.41 -1.87
N GLY A 222 -4.55 8.58 -2.85
CA GLY A 222 -5.43 9.71 -2.96
C GLY A 222 -6.87 9.23 -3.04
N LYS A 223 -7.74 9.78 -2.20
CA LYS A 223 -9.16 9.53 -2.28
C LYS A 223 -9.72 10.25 -3.50
N VAL A 224 -9.96 9.49 -4.56
CA VAL A 224 -10.31 10.01 -5.89
C VAL A 224 -11.79 9.72 -6.25
N GLY A 225 -12.67 9.63 -5.24
CA GLY A 225 -14.09 9.66 -5.47
C GLY A 225 -14.89 8.38 -5.29
N THR A 226 -14.33 7.35 -4.69
CA THR A 226 -15.15 6.18 -4.34
C THR A 226 -15.52 6.20 -2.86
N ASP A 227 -16.75 6.55 -2.53
CA ASP A 227 -17.42 6.03 -1.34
C ASP A 227 -18.19 4.76 -1.72
N LEU A 228 -18.46 3.93 -0.72
CA LEU A 228 -19.03 2.59 -0.84
C LEU A 228 -20.33 2.52 -1.69
N ASP A 229 -21.05 3.63 -1.82
CA ASP A 229 -22.33 3.70 -2.53
C ASP A 229 -22.28 4.39 -3.90
N ILE A 230 -21.13 4.95 -4.31
CA ILE A 230 -21.06 5.75 -5.54
C ILE A 230 -19.74 5.46 -6.26
N THR A 231 -19.82 4.68 -7.32
CA THR A 231 -18.73 4.41 -8.26
C THR A 231 -18.40 5.64 -9.13
N ILE A 232 -18.15 6.80 -8.52
CA ILE A 232 -17.73 7.99 -9.28
C ILE A 232 -16.26 8.23 -9.04
N PHE A 233 -15.47 7.90 -10.06
CA PHE A 233 -14.08 8.34 -10.12
C PHE A 233 -14.07 9.83 -10.46
N ASP A 234 -13.63 10.66 -9.52
CA ASP A 234 -13.46 12.09 -9.76
C ASP A 234 -12.14 12.36 -10.49
N THR A 235 -12.23 12.49 -11.82
CA THR A 235 -11.08 12.75 -12.68
C THR A 235 -10.40 14.08 -12.42
N GLU A 236 -11.13 15.08 -11.93
CA GLU A 236 -10.54 16.39 -11.60
C GLU A 236 -9.71 16.30 -10.31
N VAL A 237 -10.23 15.67 -9.26
CA VAL A 237 -9.47 15.40 -8.03
C VAL A 237 -8.25 14.56 -8.34
N ALA A 238 -8.41 13.46 -9.08
CA ALA A 238 -7.29 12.60 -9.48
C ALA A 238 -6.22 13.37 -10.25
N SER A 239 -6.61 14.23 -11.17
CA SER A 239 -5.69 15.07 -11.95
C SER A 239 -4.94 16.08 -11.06
N ARG A 240 -5.64 16.75 -10.15
CA ARG A 240 -5.02 17.70 -9.21
C ARG A 240 -4.01 17.01 -8.29
N LEU A 241 -4.39 15.90 -7.66
CA LEU A 241 -3.48 15.15 -6.79
C LEU A 241 -2.28 14.61 -7.57
N THR A 242 -2.50 14.09 -8.78
CA THR A 242 -1.43 13.63 -9.67
C THR A 242 -0.44 14.76 -9.95
N SER A 243 -0.92 15.96 -10.26
CA SER A 243 -0.04 17.11 -10.56
C SER A 243 0.85 17.51 -9.36
N LYS A 244 0.41 17.24 -8.13
CA LYS A 244 1.17 17.51 -6.91
C LYS A 244 2.27 16.49 -6.64
N VAL A 245 2.02 15.20 -6.91
CA VAL A 245 2.94 14.13 -6.53
C VAL A 245 3.91 13.70 -7.64
N ARG A 246 3.53 13.85 -8.91
CA ARG A 246 4.41 13.49 -10.05
C ARG A 246 5.75 14.22 -10.06
N PRO A 247 5.83 15.54 -9.77
CA PRO A 247 7.11 16.24 -9.66
C PRO A 247 8.01 15.72 -8.52
N LEU A 248 7.43 15.04 -7.54
CA LEU A 248 8.14 14.41 -6.42
C LEU A 248 8.60 12.98 -6.73
N GLY A 249 8.24 12.43 -7.89
CA GLY A 249 8.57 11.07 -8.29
C GLY A 249 7.55 10.01 -7.86
N SER A 250 6.40 10.43 -7.32
CA SER A 250 5.34 9.51 -6.88
C SER A 250 4.19 9.40 -7.89
N TYR A 251 3.39 8.35 -7.73
CA TYR A 251 2.15 8.10 -8.47
C TYR A 251 0.98 8.10 -7.50
N ILE A 252 -0.20 8.54 -7.96
CA ILE A 252 -1.43 8.38 -7.19
C ILE A 252 -1.89 6.92 -7.34
N LYS A 253 -2.20 6.30 -6.22
CA LYS A 253 -2.92 5.03 -6.15
C LYS A 253 -4.35 5.34 -5.69
N GLY A 254 -5.33 5.03 -6.51
CA GLY A 254 -6.74 5.05 -6.14
C GLY A 254 -7.13 3.69 -5.56
N HIS A 255 -7.81 3.68 -4.44
CA HIS A 255 -8.47 2.49 -3.95
C HIS A 255 -9.90 2.47 -4.48
N TYR A 256 -10.24 1.37 -5.12
CA TYR A 256 -11.60 1.05 -5.49
C TYR A 256 -12.06 -0.04 -4.55
N THR A 257 -12.87 0.31 -3.58
CA THR A 257 -13.65 -0.69 -2.88
C THR A 257 -14.86 -0.98 -3.75
N ASP A 258 -14.76 -2.03 -4.52
CA ASP A 258 -15.90 -2.58 -5.22
C ASP A 258 -16.74 -3.36 -4.23
N ASP A 259 -17.68 -2.72 -3.59
CA ASP A 259 -18.78 -3.39 -2.90
C ASP A 259 -19.86 -3.85 -3.89
N VAL A 260 -19.46 -4.21 -5.11
CA VAL A 260 -20.33 -4.93 -6.06
C VAL A 260 -20.70 -6.31 -5.52
N ALA A 261 -20.26 -6.65 -4.33
CA ALA A 261 -20.48 -7.97 -3.76
C ALA A 261 -21.69 -8.04 -2.83
N ASN A 262 -22.49 -7.02 -2.69
CA ASN A 262 -23.78 -7.14 -2.01
C ASN A 262 -24.94 -7.01 -3.01
N PRO A 263 -25.35 -8.12 -3.68
CA PRO A 263 -26.49 -8.10 -4.61
C PRO A 263 -27.85 -8.00 -3.92
N GLU A 264 -27.89 -7.76 -2.60
CA GLU A 264 -29.11 -7.69 -1.79
C GLU A 264 -29.35 -6.28 -1.18
N GLU A 265 -28.58 -5.27 -1.52
CA GLU A 265 -28.86 -3.87 -1.18
C GLU A 265 -29.36 -3.07 -2.36
#